data_47baaa0c487bca1bf07a3acfac063011
#
_entry.id   47baaa0c487bca1bf07a3acfac063011
#
_cell.length_a   1.000
_cell.length_b   1.000
_cell.length_c   1.000
_cell.angle_alpha   90.00
_cell.angle_beta   90.00
_cell.angle_gamma   90.00
#
_symmetry.space_group_name_H-M   'P 1'
#
loop_
_entity.id
_entity.type
_entity.pdbx_description
1 polymer ?
#
loop_
_entity_poly.entity_id
_entity_poly.type
_entity_poly.pdbx_seq_one_letter_code
_entity_poly.pdbx_strand_id
1 'polypeptide(L)'
;MKGDEIIDDGTLLVSGNRITAIGPRSQVSVPKAAQVIDLHGKTILPGIIDVHWHGGMGSEQLIPQRSWIDYASLAFGVTTLHDPSNDSYEIFTQSEMQRAGLVTAPRIFSTGTILYGAKGDIHTDVDSLGDALMHLRRMQAYGANSVKSYNQPRRDQRQQVLEAARQLGMSVVPEGGALFPHNMTMVIDGHTGVEHALPIARVYDDVVQLWSQTRVGYTPTFNVAYGGLDGEHYWYAK
;
A
#
# COMPACT_ATOMS: atom_id res chain seq x y z
N MET A 1 -17.18 2.43 -2.88
CA MET A 1 -17.97 3.44 -2.15
C MET A 1 -18.09 4.67 -3.02
N LYS A 2 -19.28 5.20 -3.13
CA LYS A 2 -19.47 6.58 -3.54
C LYS A 2 -19.37 7.37 -2.23
N GLY A 3 -18.35 8.15 -2.01
CA GLY A 3 -17.96 8.73 -0.72
C GLY A 3 -18.98 9.64 -0.02
N ASP A 4 -20.12 9.88 -0.64
CA ASP A 4 -21.18 10.81 -0.27
C ASP A 4 -22.55 10.11 -0.06
N GLU A 5 -22.61 8.79 -0.18
CA GLU A 5 -23.88 8.03 -0.11
C GLU A 5 -23.94 7.21 1.18
N ILE A 6 -24.92 7.52 2.03
CA ILE A 6 -25.26 6.77 3.24
C ILE A 6 -26.57 6.02 2.99
N ILE A 7 -26.61 4.74 3.32
CA ILE A 7 -27.83 3.92 3.27
C ILE A 7 -28.34 3.76 4.70
N ASP A 8 -29.37 4.51 5.06
CA ASP A 8 -30.05 4.36 6.34
C ASP A 8 -30.91 3.08 6.32
N ASP A 9 -30.94 2.37 7.45
CA ASP A 9 -31.62 1.05 7.58
C ASP A 9 -31.25 0.09 6.43
N GLY A 10 -29.92 -0.06 6.24
CA GLY A 10 -29.37 -0.83 5.15
C GLY A 10 -29.35 -2.34 5.41
N THR A 11 -29.42 -3.11 4.35
CA THR A 11 -29.16 -4.55 4.34
C THR A 11 -27.99 -4.87 3.43
N LEU A 12 -27.04 -5.63 3.95
CA LEU A 12 -25.89 -6.18 3.22
C LEU A 12 -26.07 -7.70 3.13
N LEU A 13 -26.18 -8.24 1.92
CA LEU A 13 -26.25 -9.69 1.68
C LEU A 13 -24.90 -10.19 1.19
N VAL A 14 -24.40 -11.23 1.86
CA VAL A 14 -23.12 -11.88 1.53
C VAL A 14 -23.37 -13.35 1.19
N SER A 15 -22.74 -13.83 0.11
CA SER A 15 -22.72 -15.25 -0.22
C SER A 15 -21.26 -15.68 -0.44
N GLY A 16 -20.82 -16.68 0.33
CA GLY A 16 -19.41 -17.02 0.41
C GLY A 16 -18.57 -15.82 0.88
N ASN A 17 -17.66 -15.35 0.05
CA ASN A 17 -16.79 -14.20 0.33
C ASN A 17 -17.14 -12.96 -0.53
N ARG A 18 -18.34 -12.88 -1.06
CA ARG A 18 -18.79 -11.81 -1.96
C ARG A 18 -20.03 -11.11 -1.45
N ILE A 19 -20.06 -9.79 -1.54
CA ILE A 19 -21.26 -9.00 -1.39
C ILE A 19 -22.11 -9.21 -2.64
N THR A 20 -23.32 -9.74 -2.46
CA THR A 20 -24.26 -10.03 -3.56
C THR A 20 -25.37 -9.00 -3.69
N ALA A 21 -25.70 -8.30 -2.59
CA ALA A 21 -26.60 -7.16 -2.61
C ALA A 21 -26.31 -6.21 -1.44
N ILE A 22 -26.53 -4.93 -1.68
CA ILE A 22 -26.48 -3.87 -0.66
C ILE A 22 -27.52 -2.81 -1.02
N GLY A 23 -28.27 -2.35 -0.05
CA GLY A 23 -29.28 -1.31 -0.27
C GLY A 23 -30.18 -1.12 0.95
N PRO A 24 -31.18 -0.21 0.83
CA PRO A 24 -32.21 -0.08 1.85
C PRO A 24 -32.88 -1.43 2.14
N ARG A 25 -33.22 -1.68 3.38
CA ARG A 25 -33.84 -2.94 3.83
C ARG A 25 -35.05 -3.35 3.01
N SER A 26 -35.86 -2.38 2.58
CA SER A 26 -37.04 -2.62 1.76
C SER A 26 -36.73 -3.08 0.33
N GLN A 27 -35.50 -2.93 -0.15
CA GLN A 27 -35.12 -3.24 -1.53
C GLN A 27 -34.23 -4.49 -1.64
N VAL A 28 -33.70 -5.01 -0.53
CA VAL A 28 -32.86 -6.21 -0.53
C VAL A 28 -33.66 -7.43 -0.10
N SER A 29 -33.86 -8.36 -1.02
CA SER A 29 -34.54 -9.64 -0.72
C SER A 29 -33.57 -10.58 0.00
N VAL A 30 -33.85 -10.88 1.27
CA VAL A 30 -33.05 -11.80 2.08
C VAL A 30 -33.62 -13.23 1.94
N PRO A 31 -32.81 -14.20 1.50
CA PRO A 31 -33.24 -15.59 1.41
C PRO A 31 -33.65 -16.15 2.78
N LYS A 32 -34.70 -16.99 2.82
CA LYS A 32 -35.18 -17.59 4.08
C LYS A 32 -34.13 -18.40 4.83
N ALA A 33 -33.16 -18.98 4.10
CA ALA A 33 -32.07 -19.77 4.67
C ALA A 33 -30.84 -18.93 5.09
N ALA A 34 -30.88 -17.62 4.91
CA ALA A 34 -29.77 -16.77 5.28
C ALA A 34 -29.66 -16.66 6.82
N GLN A 35 -28.43 -16.73 7.31
CA GLN A 35 -28.14 -16.35 8.68
C GLN A 35 -28.21 -14.81 8.77
N VAL A 36 -29.07 -14.32 9.64
CA VAL A 36 -29.23 -12.88 9.87
C VAL A 36 -28.43 -12.46 11.09
N ILE A 37 -27.58 -11.44 10.90
CA ILE A 37 -26.85 -10.77 11.98
C ILE A 37 -27.46 -9.37 12.13
N ASP A 38 -28.14 -9.14 13.25
CA ASP A 38 -28.69 -7.82 13.55
C ASP A 38 -27.60 -6.88 14.05
N LEU A 39 -27.42 -5.79 13.33
CA LEU A 39 -26.44 -4.74 13.63
C LEU A 39 -27.14 -3.41 13.97
N HIS A 40 -28.34 -3.47 14.56
CA HIS A 40 -29.07 -2.27 14.93
C HIS A 40 -28.22 -1.25 15.69
N GLY A 41 -28.26 0.02 15.28
CA GLY A 41 -27.46 1.09 15.83
C GLY A 41 -25.99 1.06 15.46
N LYS A 42 -25.57 0.20 14.53
CA LYS A 42 -24.20 0.11 14.01
C LYS A 42 -24.11 0.60 12.58
N THR A 43 -22.97 1.13 12.23
CA THR A 43 -22.64 1.49 10.85
C THR A 43 -21.63 0.49 10.29
N ILE A 44 -21.90 -0.06 9.10
CA ILE A 44 -20.99 -0.93 8.39
C ILE A 44 -20.16 -0.07 7.43
N LEU A 45 -18.86 -0.22 7.52
CA LEU A 45 -17.88 0.41 6.62
C LEU A 45 -17.07 -0.68 5.91
N PRO A 46 -16.52 -0.41 4.71
CA PRO A 46 -15.47 -1.26 4.15
C PRO A 46 -14.28 -1.35 5.11
N GLY A 47 -13.60 -2.48 5.07
CA GLY A 47 -12.36 -2.62 5.83
C GLY A 47 -11.32 -1.58 5.39
N ILE A 48 -10.49 -1.16 6.32
CA ILE A 48 -9.40 -0.20 6.08
C ILE A 48 -8.36 -0.86 5.17
N ILE A 49 -7.81 -0.06 4.26
CA ILE A 49 -6.67 -0.43 3.42
C ILE A 49 -5.47 0.37 3.91
N ASP A 50 -4.47 -0.32 4.44
CA ASP A 50 -3.19 0.29 4.76
C ASP A 50 -2.29 0.21 3.52
N VAL A 51 -1.98 1.37 2.94
CA VAL A 51 -1.25 1.47 1.67
C VAL A 51 0.26 1.56 1.84
N HIS A 52 0.74 1.72 3.08
CA HIS A 52 2.17 1.77 3.40
C HIS A 52 2.44 1.07 4.74
N TRP A 53 2.15 -0.21 4.75
CA TRP A 53 2.31 -1.05 5.92
C TRP A 53 3.69 -1.70 5.94
N HIS A 54 4.26 -1.88 7.13
CA HIS A 54 5.48 -2.65 7.32
C HIS A 54 5.31 -3.66 8.46
N GLY A 55 5.74 -4.88 8.23
CA GLY A 55 5.73 -5.92 9.25
C GLY A 55 6.52 -7.15 8.85
N GLY A 56 7.06 -7.84 9.85
CA GLY A 56 7.72 -9.13 9.65
C GLY A 56 6.70 -10.21 9.35
N MET A 57 6.82 -10.86 8.19
CA MET A 57 5.96 -11.98 7.78
C MET A 57 6.53 -13.32 8.21
N GLY A 58 7.82 -13.37 8.49
CA GLY A 58 8.53 -14.57 8.89
C GLY A 58 9.92 -14.25 9.43
N SER A 59 10.69 -15.28 9.64
CA SER A 59 12.10 -15.19 10.00
C SER A 59 12.81 -16.41 9.46
N GLU A 60 13.96 -16.22 8.83
CA GLU A 60 14.75 -17.32 8.26
C GLU A 60 13.92 -18.28 7.38
N GLN A 61 13.02 -17.71 6.56
CA GLN A 61 12.08 -18.43 5.67
C GLN A 61 11.00 -19.27 6.41
N LEU A 62 10.85 -19.09 7.70
CA LEU A 62 9.78 -19.69 8.47
C LEU A 62 8.59 -18.74 8.58
N ILE A 63 7.45 -19.15 8.05
CA ILE A 63 6.22 -18.37 8.07
C ILE A 63 5.34 -18.89 9.21
N PRO A 64 5.01 -18.04 10.22
CA PRO A 64 4.15 -18.46 11.31
C PRO A 64 2.71 -18.62 10.84
N GLN A 65 2.05 -19.72 11.22
CA GLN A 65 0.61 -19.90 10.95
C GLN A 65 -0.27 -18.94 11.75
N ARG A 66 0.23 -18.39 12.83
CA ARG A 66 -0.45 -17.41 13.68
C ARG A 66 0.49 -16.24 13.91
N SER A 67 0.27 -15.20 13.12
CA SER A 67 1.03 -13.96 13.23
C SER A 67 0.25 -12.97 14.09
N TRP A 68 0.84 -12.50 15.19
CA TRP A 68 0.22 -11.48 16.03
C TRP A 68 -0.01 -10.16 15.29
N ILE A 69 0.87 -9.83 14.36
CA ILE A 69 0.80 -8.59 13.58
C ILE A 69 -0.37 -8.60 12.60
N ASP A 70 -0.68 -9.77 12.03
CA ASP A 70 -1.86 -9.95 11.18
C ASP A 70 -3.15 -9.82 12.00
N TYR A 71 -3.18 -10.45 13.17
CA TYR A 71 -4.34 -10.33 14.07
C TYR A 71 -4.52 -8.91 14.59
N ALA A 72 -3.45 -8.20 14.92
CA ALA A 72 -3.51 -6.80 15.31
C ALA A 72 -4.07 -5.95 14.18
N SER A 73 -3.58 -6.11 12.95
CA SER A 73 -4.07 -5.39 11.78
C SER A 73 -5.58 -5.61 11.60
N LEU A 74 -6.04 -6.86 11.64
CA LEU A 74 -7.47 -7.18 11.54
C LEU A 74 -8.28 -6.62 12.71
N ALA A 75 -7.74 -6.64 13.94
CA ALA A 75 -8.42 -6.10 15.12
C ALA A 75 -8.63 -4.58 15.03
N PHE A 76 -7.73 -3.87 14.36
CA PHE A 76 -7.89 -2.44 14.04
C PHE A 76 -8.68 -2.17 12.76
N GLY A 77 -9.26 -3.20 12.14
CA GLY A 77 -10.10 -3.07 10.96
C GLY A 77 -9.35 -2.99 9.64
N VAL A 78 -8.03 -3.20 9.63
CA VAL A 78 -7.24 -3.29 8.41
C VAL A 78 -7.46 -4.65 7.77
N THR A 79 -8.12 -4.68 6.61
CA THR A 79 -8.48 -5.92 5.90
C THR A 79 -7.70 -6.12 4.61
N THR A 80 -6.95 -5.11 4.21
CA THR A 80 -6.04 -5.15 3.06
C THR A 80 -4.82 -4.31 3.41
N LEU A 81 -3.63 -4.80 3.10
CA LEU A 81 -2.40 -4.08 3.28
C LEU A 81 -1.53 -4.14 2.02
N HIS A 82 -0.75 -3.10 1.82
CA HIS A 82 0.32 -3.04 0.84
C HIS A 82 1.62 -2.76 1.56
N ASP A 83 2.52 -3.73 1.57
CA ASP A 83 3.86 -3.58 2.12
C ASP A 83 4.83 -3.17 0.99
N PRO A 84 5.33 -1.94 1.00
CA PRO A 84 6.21 -1.46 -0.07
C PRO A 84 7.67 -1.92 0.09
N SER A 85 7.97 -2.83 1.02
CA SER A 85 9.35 -3.26 1.26
C SER A 85 9.40 -4.48 2.18
N ASN A 86 9.60 -5.65 1.62
CA ASN A 86 9.75 -6.87 2.42
C ASN A 86 10.60 -7.91 1.67
N ASP A 87 11.04 -8.96 2.35
CA ASP A 87 11.59 -10.12 1.68
C ASP A 87 10.54 -10.74 0.75
N SER A 88 10.91 -10.94 -0.52
CA SER A 88 9.97 -11.41 -1.53
C SER A 88 9.46 -12.82 -1.24
N TYR A 89 10.32 -13.70 -0.72
CA TYR A 89 9.91 -15.05 -0.40
C TYR A 89 8.88 -15.06 0.73
N GLU A 90 9.17 -14.36 1.84
CA GLU A 90 8.33 -14.36 3.03
C GLU A 90 6.97 -13.71 2.75
N ILE A 91 6.96 -12.50 2.18
CA ILE A 91 5.71 -11.73 1.98
C ILE A 91 4.77 -12.41 0.97
N PHE A 92 5.29 -12.92 -0.14
CA PHE A 92 4.44 -13.57 -1.13
C PHE A 92 3.99 -14.96 -0.70
N THR A 93 4.82 -15.70 0.06
CA THR A 93 4.37 -16.95 0.70
C THR A 93 3.23 -16.69 1.67
N GLN A 94 3.33 -15.68 2.53
CA GLN A 94 2.26 -15.32 3.45
C GLN A 94 0.98 -14.90 2.70
N SER A 95 1.13 -14.12 1.62
CA SER A 95 0.02 -13.74 0.74
C SER A 95 -0.69 -14.95 0.13
N GLU A 96 0.06 -15.94 -0.33
CA GLU A 96 -0.51 -17.17 -0.89
C GLU A 96 -1.20 -18.03 0.17
N MET A 97 -0.60 -18.18 1.34
CA MET A 97 -1.20 -18.88 2.48
C MET A 97 -2.51 -18.20 2.91
N GLN A 98 -2.55 -16.87 2.93
CA GLN A 98 -3.78 -16.12 3.23
C GLN A 98 -4.86 -16.40 2.18
N ARG A 99 -4.53 -16.34 0.89
CA ARG A 99 -5.48 -16.64 -0.21
C ARG A 99 -5.99 -18.08 -0.19
N ALA A 100 -5.16 -19.01 0.24
CA ALA A 100 -5.51 -20.41 0.42
C ALA A 100 -6.31 -20.69 1.71
N GLY A 101 -6.48 -19.70 2.59
CA GLY A 101 -7.17 -19.86 3.87
C GLY A 101 -6.37 -20.63 4.94
N LEU A 102 -5.05 -20.74 4.75
CA LEU A 102 -4.17 -21.44 5.68
C LEU A 102 -3.74 -20.56 6.87
N VAL A 103 -3.83 -19.23 6.71
CA VAL A 103 -3.56 -18.26 7.75
C VAL A 103 -4.68 -17.21 7.80
N THR A 104 -4.90 -16.66 8.99
CA THR A 104 -5.82 -15.53 9.20
C THR A 104 -5.02 -14.25 9.16
N ALA A 105 -5.18 -13.50 8.08
CA ALA A 105 -4.47 -12.25 7.82
C ALA A 105 -5.30 -11.31 6.95
N PRO A 106 -5.01 -10.00 6.89
CA PRO A 106 -5.48 -9.13 5.82
C PRO A 106 -5.10 -9.67 4.44
N ARG A 107 -5.73 -9.19 3.37
CA ARG A 107 -5.18 -9.41 2.02
C ARG A 107 -3.86 -8.68 1.89
N ILE A 108 -2.84 -9.40 1.43
CA ILE A 108 -1.46 -8.90 1.40
C ILE A 108 -1.05 -8.63 -0.03
N PHE A 109 -0.64 -7.39 -0.29
CA PHE A 109 0.04 -6.95 -1.49
C PHE A 109 1.41 -6.41 -1.11
N SER A 110 2.39 -6.50 -2.00
CA SER A 110 3.74 -6.01 -1.71
C SER A 110 4.49 -5.69 -2.99
N THR A 111 5.53 -4.86 -2.85
CA THR A 111 6.57 -4.71 -3.85
C THR A 111 7.59 -5.85 -3.81
N GLY A 112 7.61 -6.60 -2.70
CA GLY A 112 8.73 -7.49 -2.39
C GLY A 112 10.01 -6.70 -2.10
N THR A 113 11.14 -7.28 -2.42
CA THR A 113 12.47 -6.67 -2.22
C THR A 113 12.60 -5.34 -2.98
N ILE A 114 13.06 -4.32 -2.28
CA ILE A 114 13.22 -2.97 -2.83
C ILE A 114 14.33 -2.90 -3.88
N LEU A 115 14.18 -2.00 -4.85
CA LEU A 115 15.26 -1.57 -5.72
C LEU A 115 16.03 -0.43 -5.04
N TYR A 116 17.08 -0.79 -4.31
CA TYR A 116 17.88 0.15 -3.52
C TYR A 116 19.01 0.72 -4.36
N GLY A 117 18.97 2.00 -4.67
CA GLY A 117 19.91 2.63 -5.60
C GLY A 117 21.11 3.32 -4.95
N ALA A 118 21.13 3.47 -3.62
CA ALA A 118 22.28 4.03 -2.92
C ALA A 118 23.41 2.99 -2.76
N LYS A 119 24.64 3.46 -2.63
CA LYS A 119 25.78 2.59 -2.33
C LYS A 119 25.64 2.00 -0.93
N GLY A 120 25.88 0.71 -0.80
CA GLY A 120 25.83 -0.04 0.45
C GLY A 120 25.95 -1.54 0.19
N ASP A 121 25.86 -2.34 1.23
CA ASP A 121 25.97 -3.81 1.14
C ASP A 121 24.82 -4.42 0.35
N ILE A 122 23.67 -3.75 0.35
CA ILE A 122 22.50 -4.12 -0.45
C ILE A 122 22.22 -2.98 -1.41
N HIS A 123 22.47 -3.18 -2.68
CA HIS A 123 22.11 -2.20 -3.73
C HIS A 123 21.72 -2.92 -5.02
N THR A 124 21.01 -2.18 -5.87
CA THR A 124 20.53 -2.67 -7.15
C THR A 124 20.96 -1.69 -8.23
N ASP A 125 21.81 -2.15 -9.13
CA ASP A 125 22.24 -1.34 -10.26
C ASP A 125 21.11 -1.23 -11.30
N VAL A 126 20.77 -0.01 -11.66
CA VAL A 126 19.84 0.32 -12.75
C VAL A 126 20.52 1.36 -13.64
N ASP A 127 21.32 0.89 -14.57
CA ASP A 127 22.05 1.75 -15.51
C ASP A 127 21.41 1.76 -16.91
N SER A 128 20.46 0.88 -17.14
CA SER A 128 19.72 0.78 -18.39
C SER A 128 18.26 0.36 -18.19
N LEU A 129 17.45 0.56 -19.23
CA LEU A 129 16.10 0.01 -19.28
C LEU A 129 16.10 -1.52 -19.19
N GLY A 130 17.13 -2.17 -19.73
CA GLY A 130 17.29 -3.62 -19.63
C GLY A 130 17.43 -4.10 -18.20
N ASP A 131 18.24 -3.41 -17.39
CA ASP A 131 18.40 -3.74 -15.97
C ASP A 131 17.08 -3.55 -15.22
N ALA A 132 16.42 -2.42 -15.42
CA ALA A 132 15.12 -2.15 -14.83
C ALA A 132 14.10 -3.24 -15.19
N LEU A 133 13.98 -3.60 -16.47
CA LEU A 133 13.08 -4.66 -16.92
C LEU A 133 13.41 -6.02 -16.30
N MET A 134 14.69 -6.37 -16.19
CA MET A 134 15.12 -7.62 -15.55
C MET A 134 14.65 -7.68 -14.09
N HIS A 135 14.90 -6.61 -13.32
CA HIS A 135 14.49 -6.55 -11.91
C HIS A 135 12.97 -6.57 -11.74
N LEU A 136 12.23 -5.80 -12.53
CA LEU A 136 10.78 -5.75 -12.41
C LEU A 136 10.12 -7.06 -12.82
N ARG A 137 10.60 -7.72 -13.88
CA ARG A 137 10.12 -9.06 -14.27
C ARG A 137 10.34 -10.09 -13.17
N ARG A 138 11.50 -10.03 -12.50
CA ARG A 138 11.76 -10.89 -11.35
C ARG A 138 10.75 -10.65 -10.22
N MET A 139 10.48 -9.40 -9.87
CA MET A 139 9.47 -9.06 -8.84
C MET A 139 8.07 -9.51 -9.26
N GLN A 140 7.71 -9.28 -10.53
CA GLN A 140 6.42 -9.72 -11.08
C GLN A 140 6.26 -11.24 -11.03
N ALA A 141 7.33 -12.00 -11.25
CA ALA A 141 7.32 -13.47 -11.15
C ALA A 141 7.05 -13.96 -9.72
N TYR A 142 7.39 -13.19 -8.69
CA TYR A 142 6.98 -13.46 -7.30
C TYR A 142 5.52 -13.06 -7.01
N GLY A 143 4.88 -12.30 -7.88
CA GLY A 143 3.50 -11.83 -7.69
C GLY A 143 3.36 -10.34 -7.37
N ALA A 144 4.45 -9.57 -7.43
CA ALA A 144 4.39 -8.12 -7.24
C ALA A 144 3.64 -7.45 -8.40
N ASN A 145 2.77 -6.50 -8.07
CA ASN A 145 2.11 -5.58 -9.00
C ASN A 145 2.64 -4.14 -8.89
N SER A 146 3.60 -3.96 -8.03
CA SER A 146 4.27 -2.69 -7.75
C SER A 146 5.75 -2.93 -7.46
N VAL A 147 6.54 -1.88 -7.55
CA VAL A 147 7.96 -1.90 -7.22
C VAL A 147 8.32 -0.69 -6.38
N LYS A 148 9.13 -0.87 -5.34
CA LYS A 148 9.71 0.22 -4.58
C LYS A 148 11.02 0.67 -5.21
N SER A 149 11.02 1.88 -5.76
CA SER A 149 12.21 2.57 -6.27
C SER A 149 12.77 3.43 -5.14
N TYR A 150 13.79 2.93 -4.44
CA TYR A 150 14.29 3.53 -3.21
C TYR A 150 15.69 4.11 -3.37
N ASN A 151 15.86 5.36 -3.00
CA ASN A 151 17.14 6.06 -3.01
C ASN A 151 17.91 5.92 -4.35
N GLN A 152 17.20 5.97 -5.47
CA GLN A 152 17.81 6.06 -6.79
C GLN A 152 18.36 7.49 -6.95
N PRO A 153 19.69 7.70 -6.91
CA PRO A 153 20.25 9.05 -6.77
C PRO A 153 20.12 9.87 -8.05
N ARG A 154 20.14 9.23 -9.20
CA ARG A 154 20.00 9.89 -10.49
C ARG A 154 18.59 9.82 -11.01
N ARG A 155 18.13 10.90 -11.63
CA ARG A 155 16.78 10.98 -12.21
C ARG A 155 16.59 9.99 -13.36
N ASP A 156 17.64 9.78 -14.17
CA ASP A 156 17.60 8.82 -15.28
C ASP A 156 17.35 7.38 -14.79
N GLN A 157 17.91 6.98 -13.66
CA GLN A 157 17.64 5.67 -13.06
C GLN A 157 16.16 5.53 -12.69
N ARG A 158 15.58 6.55 -12.05
CA ARG A 158 14.14 6.55 -11.72
C ARG A 158 13.28 6.49 -12.97
N GLN A 159 13.65 7.20 -14.03
CA GLN A 159 12.94 7.17 -15.31
C GLN A 159 13.04 5.81 -16.00
N GLN A 160 14.17 5.09 -15.90
CA GLN A 160 14.30 3.72 -16.40
C GLN A 160 13.34 2.76 -15.65
N VAL A 161 13.25 2.89 -14.33
CA VAL A 161 12.30 2.09 -13.53
C VAL A 161 10.85 2.40 -13.93
N LEU A 162 10.49 3.68 -14.11
CA LEU A 162 9.15 4.08 -14.56
C LEU A 162 8.80 3.52 -15.92
N GLU A 163 9.72 3.57 -16.87
CA GLU A 163 9.49 3.06 -18.22
C GLU A 163 9.31 1.53 -18.20
N ALA A 164 10.15 0.82 -17.44
CA ALA A 164 10.02 -0.62 -17.26
C ALA A 164 8.68 -0.99 -16.60
N ALA A 165 8.27 -0.25 -15.56
CA ALA A 165 7.01 -0.45 -14.88
C ALA A 165 5.80 -0.22 -15.80
N ARG A 166 5.85 0.82 -16.65
CA ARG A 166 4.81 1.10 -17.66
C ARG A 166 4.64 -0.05 -18.63
N GLN A 167 5.76 -0.61 -19.14
CA GLN A 167 5.74 -1.75 -20.05
C GLN A 167 5.17 -3.02 -19.41
N LEU A 168 5.37 -3.19 -18.10
CA LEU A 168 4.93 -4.37 -17.36
C LEU A 168 3.58 -4.18 -16.63
N GLY A 169 2.98 -3.00 -16.73
CA GLY A 169 1.72 -2.70 -16.03
C GLY A 169 1.85 -2.67 -14.51
N MET A 170 3.02 -2.29 -13.99
CA MET A 170 3.32 -2.20 -12.56
C MET A 170 3.25 -0.76 -12.06
N SER A 171 2.88 -0.59 -10.80
CA SER A 171 2.97 0.68 -10.09
C SER A 171 4.39 0.91 -9.56
N VAL A 172 4.81 2.17 -9.49
CA VAL A 172 6.10 2.54 -8.88
C VAL A 172 5.86 3.37 -7.64
N VAL A 173 6.32 2.86 -6.51
CA VAL A 173 6.21 3.47 -5.19
C VAL A 173 7.61 3.93 -4.78
N PRO A 174 7.96 5.20 -4.97
CA PRO A 174 9.24 5.73 -4.52
C PRO A 174 9.13 6.17 -3.06
N GLU A 175 10.22 6.13 -2.36
CA GLU A 175 10.34 6.84 -1.10
C GLU A 175 10.72 8.29 -1.35
N GLY A 176 10.00 9.22 -0.74
CA GLY A 176 10.35 10.62 -0.76
C GLY A 176 11.72 10.85 -0.12
N GLY A 177 12.52 11.71 -0.72
CA GLY A 177 13.84 12.05 -0.22
C GLY A 177 13.84 13.30 0.66
N ALA A 178 14.98 13.54 1.33
CA ALA A 178 15.20 14.74 2.14
C ALA A 178 15.31 16.03 1.31
N LEU A 179 15.34 15.94 -0.01
CA LEU A 179 15.45 17.08 -0.91
C LEU A 179 14.11 17.35 -1.62
N PHE A 180 13.52 18.48 -1.36
CA PHE A 180 12.25 18.88 -1.98
C PHE A 180 12.26 18.82 -3.52
N PRO A 181 13.28 19.31 -4.25
CA PRO A 181 13.33 19.19 -5.71
C PRO A 181 13.34 17.74 -6.20
N HIS A 182 13.93 16.81 -5.44
CA HIS A 182 13.91 15.40 -5.74
C HIS A 182 12.46 14.86 -5.74
N ASN A 183 11.68 15.20 -4.71
CA ASN A 183 10.28 14.78 -4.61
C ASN A 183 9.44 15.37 -5.74
N MET A 184 9.66 16.64 -6.11
CA MET A 184 8.95 17.26 -7.23
C MET A 184 9.26 16.58 -8.57
N THR A 185 10.49 16.11 -8.79
CA THR A 185 10.81 15.34 -10.00
C THR A 185 10.08 13.99 -10.06
N MET A 186 9.78 13.37 -8.91
CA MET A 186 8.95 12.15 -8.87
C MET A 186 7.53 12.43 -9.37
N VAL A 187 6.94 13.56 -8.95
CA VAL A 187 5.63 13.99 -9.42
C VAL A 187 5.64 14.26 -10.93
N ILE A 188 6.64 15.02 -11.41
CA ILE A 188 6.79 15.38 -12.82
C ILE A 188 7.02 14.15 -13.71
N ASP A 189 7.81 13.19 -13.24
CA ASP A 189 8.14 11.97 -13.99
C ASP A 189 6.98 10.95 -13.99
N GLY A 190 5.93 11.17 -13.18
CA GLY A 190 4.72 10.36 -13.18
C GLY A 190 4.85 9.04 -12.41
N HIS A 191 5.50 9.08 -11.24
CA HIS A 191 5.42 7.97 -10.28
C HIS A 191 3.97 7.72 -9.87
N THR A 192 3.65 6.53 -9.42
CA THR A 192 2.28 6.19 -8.97
C THR A 192 1.92 6.91 -7.68
N GLY A 193 2.90 7.14 -6.81
CA GLY A 193 2.77 7.88 -5.55
C GLY A 193 4.10 8.48 -5.13
N VAL A 194 4.05 9.27 -4.07
CA VAL A 194 5.23 9.72 -3.29
C VAL A 194 4.95 9.39 -1.84
N GLU A 195 5.87 8.65 -1.24
CA GLU A 195 5.75 8.19 0.13
C GLU A 195 6.50 9.14 1.07
N HIS A 196 6.01 9.22 2.31
CA HIS A 196 6.49 10.08 3.39
C HIS A 196 6.26 11.58 3.18
N ALA A 197 6.43 12.34 4.26
CA ALA A 197 6.21 13.76 4.26
C ALA A 197 7.21 14.51 3.37
N LEU A 198 6.74 15.56 2.71
CA LEU A 198 7.62 16.47 2.01
C LEU A 198 8.52 17.21 3.01
N PRO A 199 9.83 17.37 2.72
CA PRO A 199 10.79 18.01 3.62
C PRO A 199 10.67 19.54 3.60
N ILE A 200 9.45 20.05 3.81
CA ILE A 200 9.13 21.47 3.84
C ILE A 200 8.13 21.76 4.95
N ALA A 201 8.28 22.88 5.63
CA ALA A 201 7.38 23.26 6.71
C ALA A 201 5.98 23.68 6.23
N ARG A 202 5.88 24.16 5.00
CA ARG A 202 4.63 24.63 4.40
C ARG A 202 4.58 24.33 2.92
N VAL A 203 3.46 23.76 2.47
CA VAL A 203 3.16 23.56 1.04
C VAL A 203 2.49 24.84 0.52
N TYR A 204 2.99 25.36 -0.60
CA TYR A 204 2.44 26.53 -1.27
C TYR A 204 1.65 26.13 -2.52
N ASP A 205 0.92 27.09 -3.08
CA ASP A 205 -0.03 26.89 -4.17
C ASP A 205 0.61 26.31 -5.44
N ASP A 206 1.86 26.62 -5.74
CA ASP A 206 2.59 26.08 -6.86
C ASP A 206 2.74 24.56 -6.81
N VAL A 207 3.03 24.03 -5.62
CA VAL A 207 3.10 22.58 -5.37
C VAL A 207 1.73 21.94 -5.50
N VAL A 208 0.70 22.57 -4.90
CA VAL A 208 -0.69 22.09 -4.99
C VAL A 208 -1.16 22.06 -6.43
N GLN A 209 -0.91 23.13 -7.20
CA GLN A 209 -1.27 23.20 -8.61
C GLN A 209 -0.56 22.14 -9.44
N LEU A 210 0.76 21.97 -9.25
CA LEU A 210 1.51 20.92 -9.94
C LEU A 210 0.91 19.54 -9.66
N TRP A 211 0.69 19.23 -8.40
CA TRP A 211 0.23 17.90 -8.00
C TRP A 211 -1.21 17.60 -8.47
N SER A 212 -2.09 18.59 -8.33
CA SER A 212 -3.51 18.46 -8.73
C SER A 212 -3.72 18.19 -10.22
N GLN A 213 -2.74 18.49 -11.07
CA GLN A 213 -2.77 18.20 -12.51
C GLN A 213 -2.25 16.80 -12.84
N THR A 214 -1.85 16.04 -11.83
CA THR A 214 -1.32 14.68 -11.98
C THR A 214 -2.26 13.65 -11.36
N ARG A 215 -1.93 12.37 -11.52
CA ARG A 215 -2.57 11.25 -10.82
C ARG A 215 -1.67 10.65 -9.76
N VAL A 216 -0.61 11.34 -9.40
CA VAL A 216 0.37 10.87 -8.41
C VAL A 216 -0.26 10.90 -7.02
N GLY A 217 -0.33 9.75 -6.36
CA GLY A 217 -0.79 9.65 -4.99
C GLY A 217 0.20 10.27 -4.01
N TYR A 218 -0.26 10.55 -2.81
CA TYR A 218 0.58 11.03 -1.72
C TYR A 218 0.27 10.28 -0.43
N THR A 219 1.26 9.62 0.13
CA THR A 219 1.15 8.85 1.37
C THR A 219 2.11 9.44 2.42
N PRO A 220 1.68 10.44 3.20
CA PRO A 220 2.59 11.22 4.07
C PRO A 220 3.12 10.44 5.28
N THR A 221 2.56 9.28 5.64
CA THR A 221 2.97 8.46 6.79
C THR A 221 3.21 9.30 8.07
N PHE A 222 2.13 9.87 8.59
CA PHE A 222 2.18 10.83 9.70
C PHE A 222 2.91 10.33 10.94
N ASN A 223 2.86 9.02 11.23
CA ASN A 223 3.57 8.46 12.38
C ASN A 223 5.09 8.53 12.26
N VAL A 224 5.63 8.55 11.04
CA VAL A 224 7.07 8.71 10.81
C VAL A 224 7.49 10.16 11.03
N ALA A 225 6.74 11.12 10.46
CA ALA A 225 7.17 12.52 10.43
C ALA A 225 6.51 13.39 11.50
N TYR A 226 5.27 13.11 11.92
CA TYR A 226 4.47 14.04 12.70
C TYR A 226 3.77 13.42 13.91
N GLY A 227 3.72 12.12 14.04
CA GLY A 227 2.71 11.52 14.89
C GLY A 227 3.20 10.81 16.14
N GLY A 228 2.33 10.81 17.16
CA GLY A 228 2.35 9.95 18.32
C GLY A 228 3.61 10.03 19.21
N LEU A 229 3.68 9.16 20.20
CA LEU A 229 4.80 9.07 21.14
C LEU A 229 6.11 8.64 20.46
N ASP A 230 6.01 7.86 19.40
CA ASP A 230 7.14 7.32 18.64
C ASP A 230 7.41 8.12 17.36
N GLY A 231 6.65 9.17 17.07
CA GLY A 231 6.85 10.05 15.93
C GLY A 231 8.05 10.98 16.14
N GLU A 232 8.79 11.25 15.07
CA GLU A 232 10.01 12.06 15.10
C GLU A 232 9.83 13.43 15.75
N HIS A 233 8.65 14.05 15.60
CA HIS A 233 8.37 15.40 16.09
C HIS A 233 7.61 15.47 17.41
N TYR A 234 7.26 14.34 18.02
CA TYR A 234 6.51 14.36 19.28
C TYR A 234 7.20 15.18 20.37
N TRP A 235 8.50 14.99 20.54
CA TRP A 235 9.28 15.64 21.59
C TRP A 235 9.58 17.11 21.32
N TYR A 236 9.53 17.52 20.04
CA TYR A 236 9.72 18.90 19.63
C TYR A 236 8.42 19.73 19.63
N ALA A 237 7.27 19.06 19.67
CA ALA A 237 5.95 19.69 19.70
C ALA A 237 5.45 20.00 21.12
N LYS A 238 6.20 19.57 22.14
CA LYS A 238 5.99 19.89 23.55
C LYS A 238 6.94 20.98 23.99
#